data_202876d7694db3d1947022fcf681b1d0
#
_entry.id   202876d7694db3d1947022fcf681b1d0
#
_cell.length_a   1.000
_cell.length_b   1.000
_cell.length_c   1.000
_cell.angle_alpha   90.00
_cell.angle_beta   90.00
_cell.angle_gamma   90.00
#
_symmetry.space_group_name_H-M   'P 1'
#
loop_
_entity.id
_entity.type
_entity.pdbx_description
1 polymer ?
#
loop_
_entity_poly.entity_id
_entity_poly.type
_entity_poly.pdbx_seq_one_letter_code
_entity_poly.pdbx_strand_id
1 'polypeptide(L)'
;TVRRTRAASEQQLFEIARRHAQWFLRCGTTTIEAKSGFGLTVADELKQLKVIRRLDTEGIIRTVPTFFGASEAPDEYRGRPREYTDLVIREMIPKAAAQKLAEYCDVFCEPGVFGILESRQILQAARTAGLGIRMHVDQLSDSNGAALAAEMGAVTADHLECTDSAGIASLCAARVQPVLLPASVYGIRSQNYADARGMIEAELAIVLATDFNPLSPSTPSMPMVISLAANEMRMTPAESITAATVNAAYSLGRGGQIGSIEPGKLADIVIHDCRDYRELAYLFGVEHPVHTLLGERVVHSR
;
A
#
# COMPACT_ATOMS: atom_id res chain seq x y z
N THR A 1 11.88 15.03 -2.87
CA THR A 1 10.57 14.65 -3.42
C THR A 1 9.55 15.75 -3.18
N VAL A 2 9.29 16.20 -1.95
CA VAL A 2 8.25 17.17 -1.56
C VAL A 2 8.28 18.44 -2.42
N ARG A 3 9.45 19.11 -2.55
CA ARG A 3 9.56 20.35 -3.36
C ARG A 3 9.15 20.15 -4.83
N ARG A 4 9.51 19.00 -5.43
CA ARG A 4 9.13 18.67 -6.82
C ARG A 4 7.64 18.39 -6.95
N THR A 5 7.06 17.68 -6.00
CA THR A 5 5.62 17.39 -5.96
C THR A 5 4.79 18.67 -5.82
N ARG A 6 5.20 19.57 -4.94
CA ARG A 6 4.54 20.87 -4.76
C ARG A 6 4.63 21.75 -6.00
N ALA A 7 5.80 21.81 -6.65
CA ALA A 7 6.02 22.62 -7.83
C ALA A 7 5.31 22.09 -9.09
N ALA A 8 5.02 20.79 -9.15
CA ALA A 8 4.36 20.19 -10.30
C ALA A 8 2.86 20.54 -10.35
N SER A 9 2.38 20.85 -11.56
CA SER A 9 0.94 20.99 -11.80
C SER A 9 0.22 19.64 -11.67
N GLU A 10 -1.11 19.67 -11.50
CA GLU A 10 -1.92 18.46 -11.48
C GLU A 10 -1.75 17.64 -12.77
N GLN A 11 -1.69 18.31 -13.92
CA GLN A 11 -1.45 17.64 -15.21
C GLN A 11 -0.08 16.96 -15.27
N GLN A 12 0.99 17.60 -14.79
CA GLN A 12 2.31 17.01 -14.75
C GLN A 12 2.37 15.77 -13.84
N LEU A 13 1.75 15.85 -12.66
CA LEU A 13 1.64 14.70 -11.77
C LEU A 13 0.83 13.57 -12.40
N PHE A 14 -0.26 13.89 -13.09
CA PHE A 14 -1.07 12.92 -13.80
C PHE A 14 -0.28 12.18 -14.90
N GLU A 15 0.50 12.89 -15.73
CA GLU A 15 1.31 12.24 -16.76
C GLU A 15 2.38 11.29 -16.17
N ILE A 16 2.98 11.69 -15.05
CA ILE A 16 3.92 10.82 -14.33
C ILE A 16 3.18 9.58 -13.80
N ALA A 17 2.06 9.78 -13.12
CA ALA A 17 1.25 8.69 -12.55
C ALA A 17 0.73 7.74 -13.64
N ARG A 18 0.25 8.28 -14.78
CA ARG A 18 -0.17 7.49 -15.94
C ARG A 18 0.95 6.61 -16.49
N ARG A 19 2.15 7.15 -16.60
CA ARG A 19 3.34 6.38 -17.02
C ARG A 19 3.65 5.25 -16.03
N HIS A 20 3.59 5.51 -14.73
CA HIS A 20 3.80 4.48 -13.71
C HIS A 20 2.69 3.43 -13.75
N ALA A 21 1.43 3.82 -13.90
CA ALA A 21 0.31 2.90 -14.07
C ALA A 21 0.52 1.94 -15.25
N GLN A 22 1.08 2.43 -16.36
CA GLN A 22 1.43 1.56 -17.49
C GLN A 22 2.51 0.52 -17.15
N TRP A 23 3.47 0.85 -16.28
CA TRP A 23 4.45 -0.12 -15.80
C TRP A 23 3.78 -1.19 -14.93
N PHE A 24 2.88 -0.81 -14.03
CA PHE A 24 2.10 -1.76 -13.23
C PHE A 24 1.29 -2.71 -14.11
N LEU A 25 0.59 -2.19 -15.11
CA LEU A 25 -0.19 -3.01 -16.06
C LEU A 25 0.68 -4.00 -16.84
N ARG A 26 1.87 -3.59 -17.28
CA ARG A 26 2.86 -4.48 -17.93
C ARG A 26 3.33 -5.59 -16.99
N CYS A 27 3.42 -5.29 -15.71
CA CYS A 27 3.82 -6.27 -14.69
C CYS A 27 2.62 -7.10 -14.16
N GLY A 28 1.42 -6.96 -14.76
CA GLY A 28 0.24 -7.76 -14.41
C GLY A 28 -0.60 -7.20 -13.25
N THR A 29 -0.35 -5.98 -12.79
CA THR A 29 -1.15 -5.35 -11.73
C THR A 29 -2.32 -4.57 -12.33
N THR A 30 -3.55 -4.89 -11.94
CA THR A 30 -4.79 -4.28 -12.44
C THR A 30 -5.43 -3.30 -11.46
N THR A 31 -5.16 -3.48 -10.18
CA THR A 31 -5.69 -2.64 -9.10
C THR A 31 -4.58 -2.30 -8.13
N ILE A 32 -4.50 -1.03 -7.75
CA ILE A 32 -3.52 -0.52 -6.78
C ILE A 32 -4.19 0.28 -5.68
N GLU A 33 -3.71 0.16 -4.47
CA GLU A 33 -3.83 1.24 -3.51
C GLU A 33 -2.81 2.32 -3.88
N ALA A 34 -3.28 3.54 -4.00
CA ALA A 34 -2.41 4.68 -4.28
C ALA A 34 -2.54 5.72 -3.16
N LYS A 35 -1.40 6.06 -2.58
CA LYS A 35 -1.33 6.96 -1.43
C LYS A 35 -0.84 8.35 -1.86
N SER A 36 -1.38 9.42 -1.26
CA SER A 36 -0.75 10.74 -1.27
C SER A 36 0.49 10.75 -0.38
N GLY A 37 0.94 11.87 0.18
CA GLY A 37 1.95 11.86 1.24
C GLY A 37 3.27 12.55 0.90
N PHE A 38 3.36 13.19 -0.26
CA PHE A 38 4.55 13.97 -0.65
C PHE A 38 4.23 15.43 -0.98
N GLY A 39 3.02 15.89 -0.70
CA GLY A 39 2.63 17.29 -0.77
C GLY A 39 2.82 17.99 0.57
N LEU A 40 2.35 17.35 1.63
CA LEU A 40 2.49 17.78 3.03
C LEU A 40 1.90 19.18 3.29
N THR A 41 1.01 19.64 2.41
CA THR A 41 0.14 20.79 2.57
C THR A 41 -1.27 20.40 2.19
N VAL A 42 -2.27 21.15 2.66
CA VAL A 42 -3.68 20.88 2.29
C VAL A 42 -3.86 20.83 0.78
N ALA A 43 -3.36 21.83 0.07
CA ALA A 43 -3.55 21.94 -1.37
C ALA A 43 -2.86 20.83 -2.14
N ASP A 44 -1.62 20.48 -1.76
CA ASP A 44 -0.81 19.53 -2.49
C ASP A 44 -1.19 18.07 -2.21
N GLU A 45 -1.68 17.77 -1.00
CA GLU A 45 -2.25 16.44 -0.71
C GLU A 45 -3.55 16.22 -1.50
N LEU A 46 -4.45 17.21 -1.51
CA LEU A 46 -5.67 17.12 -2.31
C LEU A 46 -5.38 17.03 -3.82
N LYS A 47 -4.35 17.74 -4.30
CA LYS A 47 -3.88 17.64 -5.69
C LYS A 47 -3.47 16.21 -6.05
N GLN A 48 -2.69 15.55 -5.21
CA GLN A 48 -2.29 14.16 -5.43
C GLN A 48 -3.50 13.21 -5.43
N LEU A 49 -4.40 13.34 -4.47
CA LEU A 49 -5.61 12.51 -4.41
C LEU A 49 -6.51 12.70 -5.64
N LYS A 50 -6.62 13.91 -6.18
CA LYS A 50 -7.33 14.16 -7.45
C LYS A 50 -6.68 13.43 -8.62
N VAL A 51 -5.35 13.44 -8.70
CA VAL A 51 -4.60 12.70 -9.72
C VAL A 51 -4.85 11.20 -9.61
N ILE A 52 -4.82 10.64 -8.38
CA ILE A 52 -5.10 9.22 -8.14
C ILE A 52 -6.51 8.86 -8.63
N ARG A 53 -7.52 9.64 -8.25
CA ARG A 53 -8.89 9.41 -8.73
C ARG A 53 -9.03 9.53 -10.24
N ARG A 54 -8.28 10.43 -10.86
CA ARG A 54 -8.30 10.62 -12.31
C ARG A 54 -7.79 9.38 -13.05
N LEU A 55 -6.79 8.66 -12.54
CA LEU A 55 -6.32 7.39 -13.11
C LEU A 55 -7.45 6.35 -13.22
N ASP A 56 -8.29 6.26 -12.19
CA ASP A 56 -9.44 5.37 -12.16
C ASP A 56 -10.56 5.84 -13.09
N THR A 57 -10.96 7.12 -13.00
CA THR A 57 -12.06 7.67 -13.80
C THR A 57 -11.76 7.69 -15.30
N GLU A 58 -10.50 7.85 -15.72
CA GLU A 58 -10.08 7.71 -17.11
C GLU A 58 -9.87 6.22 -17.51
N GLY A 59 -10.10 5.28 -16.58
CA GLY A 59 -10.01 3.84 -16.82
C GLY A 59 -8.62 3.34 -17.18
N ILE A 60 -7.57 4.02 -16.68
CA ILE A 60 -6.18 3.64 -16.94
C ILE A 60 -5.81 2.42 -16.10
N ILE A 61 -6.06 2.49 -14.80
CA ILE A 61 -5.87 1.41 -13.82
C ILE A 61 -6.86 1.64 -12.67
N ARG A 62 -7.33 0.57 -12.03
CA ARG A 62 -8.18 0.73 -10.84
C ARG A 62 -7.37 1.24 -9.68
N THR A 63 -7.89 2.25 -8.98
CA THR A 63 -7.22 2.81 -7.81
C THR A 63 -8.12 2.78 -6.58
N VAL A 64 -7.51 2.52 -5.43
CA VAL A 64 -8.10 2.77 -4.11
C VAL A 64 -7.29 3.89 -3.47
N PRO A 65 -7.85 5.12 -3.40
CA PRO A 65 -7.10 6.27 -2.92
C PRO A 65 -7.00 6.30 -1.40
N THR A 66 -5.79 6.49 -0.89
CA THR A 66 -5.48 6.63 0.54
C THR A 66 -4.83 7.98 0.80
N PHE A 67 -5.39 8.75 1.74
CA PHE A 67 -4.77 9.96 2.24
C PHE A 67 -3.60 9.59 3.17
N PHE A 68 -2.39 10.08 2.87
CA PHE A 68 -1.18 9.78 3.63
C PHE A 68 -0.38 11.05 3.99
N GLY A 69 -1.08 12.17 4.24
CA GLY A 69 -0.44 13.42 4.68
C GLY A 69 0.33 13.30 5.99
N ALA A 70 0.17 12.20 6.72
CA ALA A 70 0.94 11.85 7.90
C ALA A 70 2.09 10.86 7.60
N SER A 71 2.77 11.03 6.47
CA SER A 71 3.97 10.25 6.10
C SER A 71 5.23 10.81 6.75
N GLU A 72 5.35 12.13 6.85
CA GLU A 72 6.41 12.87 7.56
C GLU A 72 5.94 14.30 7.87
N ALA A 73 6.60 14.97 8.80
CA ALA A 73 6.39 16.40 9.02
C ALA A 73 7.33 17.19 8.10
N PRO A 74 6.83 18.17 7.31
CA PRO A 74 7.67 18.91 6.38
C PRO A 74 8.59 19.91 7.07
N ASP A 75 9.65 20.33 6.36
CA ASP A 75 10.71 21.20 6.88
C ASP A 75 10.18 22.48 7.61
N GLU A 76 9.09 23.05 7.13
CA GLU A 76 8.46 24.25 7.73
C GLU A 76 7.87 24.01 9.12
N TYR A 77 7.64 22.75 9.51
CA TYR A 77 7.18 22.34 10.83
C TYR A 77 8.29 21.72 11.69
N ARG A 78 9.57 21.81 11.26
CA ARG A 78 10.69 21.30 12.06
C ARG A 78 10.68 21.91 13.46
N GLY A 79 10.71 21.05 14.47
CA GLY A 79 10.59 21.44 15.89
C GLY A 79 9.18 21.76 16.37
N ARG A 80 8.17 21.66 15.49
CA ARG A 80 6.76 21.92 15.81
C ARG A 80 5.83 20.80 15.31
N PRO A 81 6.13 19.51 15.59
CA PRO A 81 5.39 18.38 15.02
C PRO A 81 3.91 18.40 15.42
N ARG A 82 3.57 18.90 16.61
CA ARG A 82 2.17 19.00 17.05
C ARG A 82 1.34 19.94 16.18
N GLU A 83 1.91 21.06 15.73
CA GLU A 83 1.21 21.98 14.85
C GLU A 83 0.90 21.33 13.49
N TYR A 84 1.81 20.49 12.99
CA TYR A 84 1.56 19.73 11.78
C TYR A 84 0.50 18.65 11.98
N THR A 85 0.55 17.92 13.10
CA THR A 85 -0.51 16.97 13.46
C THR A 85 -1.87 17.65 13.53
N ASP A 86 -1.95 18.84 14.14
CA ASP A 86 -3.18 19.65 14.19
C ASP A 86 -3.67 20.04 12.77
N LEU A 87 -2.76 20.41 11.86
CA LEU A 87 -3.11 20.71 10.46
C LEU A 87 -3.68 19.48 9.75
N VAL A 88 -3.06 18.31 9.92
CA VAL A 88 -3.55 17.04 9.34
C VAL A 88 -4.96 16.74 9.86
N ILE A 89 -5.17 16.83 11.17
CA ILE A 89 -6.44 16.50 11.82
C ILE A 89 -7.55 17.50 11.48
N ARG A 90 -7.26 18.80 11.55
CA ARG A 90 -8.31 19.84 11.45
C ARG A 90 -8.61 20.30 10.05
N GLU A 91 -7.65 20.12 9.13
CA GLU A 91 -7.79 20.67 7.77
C GLU A 91 -7.70 19.60 6.69
N MET A 92 -6.65 18.76 6.70
CA MET A 92 -6.40 17.85 5.58
C MET A 92 -7.41 16.72 5.53
N ILE A 93 -7.57 15.96 6.61
CA ILE A 93 -8.49 14.82 6.71
C ILE A 93 -9.94 15.25 6.41
N PRO A 94 -10.51 16.29 7.05
CA PRO A 94 -11.86 16.70 6.76
C PRO A 94 -12.07 17.12 5.31
N LYS A 95 -11.09 17.81 4.70
CA LYS A 95 -11.20 18.25 3.29
C LYS A 95 -11.10 17.09 2.31
N ALA A 96 -10.22 16.10 2.57
CA ALA A 96 -10.11 14.90 1.76
C ALA A 96 -11.40 14.06 1.81
N ALA A 97 -11.97 13.88 3.00
CA ALA A 97 -13.21 13.17 3.22
C ALA A 97 -14.43 13.89 2.61
N ALA A 98 -14.60 15.21 2.86
CA ALA A 98 -15.72 15.99 2.34
C ALA A 98 -15.76 16.01 0.81
N GLN A 99 -14.61 16.01 0.14
CA GLN A 99 -14.50 15.93 -1.31
C GLN A 99 -14.53 14.48 -1.85
N LYS A 100 -14.64 13.48 -0.97
CA LYS A 100 -14.64 12.06 -1.31
C LYS A 100 -13.41 11.66 -2.14
N LEU A 101 -12.25 12.25 -1.84
CA LEU A 101 -11.00 12.02 -2.58
C LEU A 101 -10.22 10.82 -2.06
N ALA A 102 -10.47 10.35 -0.84
CA ALA A 102 -9.83 9.19 -0.24
C ALA A 102 -10.88 8.24 0.35
N GLU A 103 -10.57 6.95 0.34
CA GLU A 103 -11.33 5.89 1.02
C GLU A 103 -10.70 5.57 2.39
N TYR A 104 -9.38 5.71 2.48
CA TYR A 104 -8.59 5.41 3.67
C TYR A 104 -7.70 6.59 4.06
N CYS A 105 -7.29 6.58 5.33
CA CYS A 105 -6.23 7.42 5.88
C CYS A 105 -5.14 6.52 6.44
N ASP A 106 -3.89 6.88 6.20
CA ASP A 106 -2.72 6.17 6.65
C ASP A 106 -1.81 7.09 7.47
N VAL A 107 -1.02 6.50 8.36
CA VAL A 107 -0.02 7.20 9.17
C VAL A 107 1.26 6.39 9.26
N PHE A 108 2.41 7.05 9.16
CA PHE A 108 3.69 6.44 9.43
C PHE A 108 4.02 6.53 10.93
N CYS A 109 3.70 5.47 11.65
CA CYS A 109 3.87 5.37 13.09
C CYS A 109 5.26 4.83 13.43
N GLU A 110 6.23 5.74 13.57
CA GLU A 110 7.62 5.43 13.93
C GLU A 110 8.19 6.50 14.86
N PRO A 111 9.09 6.14 15.77
CA PRO A 111 9.82 7.11 16.57
C PRO A 111 10.57 8.12 15.69
N GLY A 112 10.32 9.41 15.94
CA GLY A 112 10.93 10.48 15.15
C GLY A 112 10.11 10.92 13.93
N VAL A 113 9.03 10.22 13.60
CA VAL A 113 8.04 10.60 12.57
C VAL A 113 6.73 10.97 13.27
N PHE A 114 5.80 10.02 13.41
CA PHE A 114 4.64 10.18 14.29
C PHE A 114 4.67 9.08 15.36
N GLY A 115 4.65 9.49 16.62
CA GLY A 115 4.60 8.57 17.75
C GLY A 115 3.18 7.95 17.92
N ILE A 116 3.07 7.03 18.86
CA ILE A 116 1.80 6.34 19.18
C ILE A 116 0.66 7.32 19.48
N LEU A 117 0.93 8.40 20.21
CA LEU A 117 -0.12 9.37 20.58
C LEU A 117 -0.60 10.18 19.38
N GLU A 118 0.31 10.71 18.58
CA GLU A 118 -0.01 11.48 17.37
C GLU A 118 -0.72 10.59 16.36
N SER A 119 -0.23 9.37 16.12
CA SER A 119 -0.84 8.39 15.23
C SER A 119 -2.27 8.07 15.65
N ARG A 120 -2.51 7.81 16.94
CA ARG A 120 -3.84 7.60 17.49
C ARG A 120 -4.79 8.76 17.22
N GLN A 121 -4.35 10.00 17.44
CA GLN A 121 -5.15 11.20 17.22
C GLN A 121 -5.53 11.38 15.74
N ILE A 122 -4.58 11.16 14.84
CA ILE A 122 -4.78 11.23 13.39
C ILE A 122 -5.81 10.19 12.94
N LEU A 123 -5.63 8.93 13.36
CA LEU A 123 -6.52 7.83 12.98
C LEU A 123 -7.93 7.99 13.57
N GLN A 124 -8.04 8.52 14.79
CA GLN A 124 -9.35 8.84 15.37
C GLN A 124 -10.08 9.93 14.58
N ALA A 125 -9.36 10.95 14.11
CA ALA A 125 -9.92 11.99 13.26
C ALA A 125 -10.36 11.43 11.89
N ALA A 126 -9.56 10.56 11.29
CA ALA A 126 -9.89 9.88 10.04
C ALA A 126 -11.17 9.06 10.15
N ARG A 127 -11.30 8.27 11.22
CA ARG A 127 -12.49 7.47 11.53
C ARG A 127 -13.72 8.34 11.73
N THR A 128 -13.58 9.45 12.46
CA THR A 128 -14.66 10.42 12.66
C THR A 128 -15.11 11.06 11.34
N ALA A 129 -14.19 11.24 10.40
CA ALA A 129 -14.47 11.74 9.05
C ALA A 129 -15.03 10.64 8.10
N GLY A 130 -15.18 9.40 8.56
CA GLY A 130 -15.74 8.30 7.78
C GLY A 130 -14.74 7.58 6.86
N LEU A 131 -13.43 7.80 7.05
CA LEU A 131 -12.37 7.08 6.33
C LEU A 131 -12.03 5.76 7.05
N GLY A 132 -11.75 4.71 6.27
CA GLY A 132 -11.05 3.54 6.78
C GLY A 132 -9.63 3.90 7.20
N ILE A 133 -9.04 3.13 8.10
CA ILE A 133 -7.69 3.42 8.61
C ILE A 133 -6.70 2.32 8.29
N ARG A 134 -5.48 2.72 7.95
CA ARG A 134 -4.30 1.90 7.67
C ARG A 134 -3.11 2.45 8.44
N MET A 135 -2.07 1.67 8.59
CA MET A 135 -0.89 2.11 9.33
C MET A 135 0.39 1.52 8.74
N HIS A 136 1.41 2.37 8.53
CA HIS A 136 2.80 1.92 8.41
C HIS A 136 3.38 1.82 9.82
N VAL A 137 3.81 0.64 10.21
CA VAL A 137 4.22 0.35 11.59
C VAL A 137 5.41 -0.61 11.64
N ASP A 138 6.21 -0.44 12.68
CA ASP A 138 7.29 -1.36 13.05
C ASP A 138 8.23 -1.70 11.87
N GLN A 139 8.48 -0.69 11.01
CA GLN A 139 9.39 -0.81 9.87
C GLN A 139 10.85 -0.73 10.31
N LEU A 140 11.17 0.27 11.14
CA LEU A 140 12.54 0.60 11.52
C LEU A 140 12.84 0.19 12.97
N SER A 141 11.80 0.09 13.79
CA SER A 141 11.88 -0.27 15.20
C SER A 141 10.59 -0.94 15.67
N ASP A 142 10.66 -1.78 16.68
CA ASP A 142 9.47 -2.22 17.40
C ASP A 142 8.98 -1.08 18.30
N SER A 143 7.98 -0.39 17.82
CA SER A 143 7.39 0.77 18.49
C SER A 143 6.02 0.46 19.12
N ASN A 144 5.60 -0.80 19.15
CA ASN A 144 4.25 -1.25 19.45
C ASN A 144 3.20 -0.72 18.44
N GLY A 145 3.61 -0.45 17.22
CA GLY A 145 2.74 0.02 16.16
C GLY A 145 1.70 -1.02 15.77
N ALA A 146 2.08 -2.30 15.71
CA ALA A 146 1.15 -3.42 15.48
C ALA A 146 0.04 -3.50 16.53
N ALA A 147 0.38 -3.30 17.81
CA ALA A 147 -0.60 -3.26 18.89
C ALA A 147 -1.56 -2.06 18.76
N LEU A 148 -1.05 -0.88 18.37
CA LEU A 148 -1.89 0.28 18.07
C LEU A 148 -2.81 0.02 16.87
N ALA A 149 -2.33 -0.60 15.80
CA ALA A 149 -3.14 -0.96 14.63
C ALA A 149 -4.30 -1.88 15.03
N ALA A 150 -4.02 -2.87 15.87
CA ALA A 150 -5.03 -3.77 16.44
C ALA A 150 -6.05 -3.03 17.29
N GLU A 151 -5.61 -2.18 18.24
CA GLU A 151 -6.47 -1.38 19.10
C GLU A 151 -7.38 -0.44 18.32
N MET A 152 -6.80 0.20 17.29
CA MET A 152 -7.54 1.11 16.43
C MET A 152 -8.44 0.38 15.43
N GLY A 153 -8.39 -0.94 15.30
CA GLY A 153 -9.13 -1.69 14.30
C GLY A 153 -8.78 -1.25 12.88
N ALA A 154 -7.49 -1.10 12.61
CA ALA A 154 -7.01 -0.79 11.27
C ALA A 154 -7.38 -1.92 10.29
N VAL A 155 -7.58 -1.57 9.02
CA VAL A 155 -7.80 -2.57 7.97
C VAL A 155 -6.50 -3.32 7.69
N THR A 156 -5.40 -2.58 7.60
CA THR A 156 -4.06 -3.15 7.41
C THR A 156 -3.03 -2.52 8.34
N ALA A 157 -1.98 -3.31 8.61
CA ALA A 157 -0.71 -2.86 9.17
C ALA A 157 0.39 -3.20 8.16
N ASP A 158 1.07 -2.18 7.66
CA ASP A 158 2.01 -2.28 6.57
C ASP A 158 3.45 -2.29 7.12
N HIS A 159 4.37 -3.03 6.50
CA HIS A 159 5.77 -3.28 6.88
C HIS A 159 5.95 -4.43 7.88
N LEU A 160 5.98 -4.16 9.18
CA LEU A 160 6.06 -5.15 10.25
C LEU A 160 7.43 -5.88 10.36
N GLU A 161 8.49 -5.31 9.80
CA GLU A 161 9.83 -5.90 9.82
C GLU A 161 10.37 -6.11 11.25
N CYS A 162 9.96 -5.24 12.19
CA CYS A 162 10.41 -5.27 13.58
C CYS A 162 9.34 -5.77 14.57
N THR A 163 8.17 -6.18 14.07
CA THR A 163 7.06 -6.63 14.92
C THR A 163 7.40 -7.94 15.63
N ASP A 164 7.20 -7.98 16.94
CA ASP A 164 7.40 -9.18 17.76
C ASP A 164 6.17 -10.13 17.77
N SER A 165 6.30 -11.25 18.46
CA SER A 165 5.23 -12.24 18.57
C SER A 165 3.96 -11.70 19.28
N ALA A 166 4.09 -10.73 20.18
CA ALA A 166 2.96 -10.10 20.86
C ALA A 166 2.20 -9.17 19.91
N GLY A 167 2.92 -8.45 19.05
CA GLY A 167 2.35 -7.66 17.95
C GLY A 167 1.59 -8.54 16.96
N ILE A 168 2.18 -9.66 16.52
CA ILE A 168 1.51 -10.65 15.65
C ILE A 168 0.21 -11.16 16.29
N ALA A 169 0.25 -11.54 17.57
CA ALA A 169 -0.93 -12.00 18.29
C ALA A 169 -2.02 -10.91 18.40
N SER A 170 -1.63 -9.66 18.58
CA SER A 170 -2.55 -8.51 18.61
C SER A 170 -3.25 -8.30 17.26
N LEU A 171 -2.51 -8.35 16.15
CA LEU A 171 -3.06 -8.26 14.80
C LEU A 171 -4.03 -9.40 14.51
N CYS A 172 -3.68 -10.63 14.91
CA CYS A 172 -4.53 -11.80 14.75
C CYS A 172 -5.86 -11.64 15.53
N ALA A 173 -5.80 -11.28 16.80
CA ALA A 173 -6.99 -11.09 17.64
C ALA A 173 -7.93 -10.00 17.07
N ALA A 174 -7.38 -8.95 16.50
CA ALA A 174 -8.14 -7.85 15.91
C ALA A 174 -8.49 -8.07 14.42
N ARG A 175 -8.00 -9.15 13.79
CA ARG A 175 -8.16 -9.44 12.35
C ARG A 175 -7.63 -8.32 11.44
N VAL A 176 -6.54 -7.68 11.83
CA VAL A 176 -5.82 -6.70 11.00
C VAL A 176 -4.97 -7.46 9.99
N GLN A 177 -5.10 -7.15 8.69
CA GLN A 177 -4.29 -7.81 7.66
C GLN A 177 -2.88 -7.23 7.60
N PRO A 178 -1.82 -8.04 7.72
CA PRO A 178 -0.46 -7.59 7.49
C PRO A 178 -0.20 -7.39 6.00
N VAL A 179 0.39 -6.25 5.63
CA VAL A 179 0.89 -5.98 4.27
C VAL A 179 2.41 -6.00 4.29
N LEU A 180 3.00 -7.01 3.69
CA LEU A 180 4.44 -7.22 3.69
C LEU A 180 5.07 -6.71 2.40
N LEU A 181 6.23 -6.08 2.53
CA LEU A 181 6.84 -5.24 1.51
C LEU A 181 8.29 -5.67 1.20
N PRO A 182 8.54 -6.94 0.78
CA PRO A 182 9.89 -7.48 0.64
C PRO A 182 10.74 -6.72 -0.39
N ALA A 183 10.13 -6.08 -1.38
CA ALA A 183 10.87 -5.27 -2.34
C ALA A 183 11.40 -3.97 -1.73
N SER A 184 10.72 -3.41 -0.72
CA SER A 184 11.19 -2.25 0.04
C SER A 184 12.42 -2.64 0.86
N VAL A 185 12.35 -3.74 1.61
CA VAL A 185 13.47 -4.28 2.40
C VAL A 185 14.69 -4.51 1.51
N TYR A 186 14.51 -5.17 0.35
CA TYR A 186 15.58 -5.38 -0.63
C TYR A 186 16.16 -4.05 -1.14
N GLY A 187 15.29 -3.09 -1.49
CA GLY A 187 15.68 -1.79 -2.05
C GLY A 187 16.54 -0.95 -1.10
N ILE A 188 16.26 -0.97 0.19
CA ILE A 188 17.06 -0.28 1.22
C ILE A 188 18.23 -1.12 1.72
N ARG A 189 18.44 -2.32 1.16
CA ARG A 189 19.55 -3.24 1.52
C ARG A 189 19.48 -3.71 2.98
N SER A 190 18.30 -3.79 3.56
CA SER A 190 18.08 -4.41 4.87
C SER A 190 18.14 -5.94 4.76
N GLN A 191 18.45 -6.60 5.86
CA GLN A 191 18.36 -8.05 6.03
C GLN A 191 17.19 -8.45 6.93
N ASN A 192 16.46 -7.46 7.47
CA ASN A 192 15.36 -7.68 8.39
C ASN A 192 14.05 -7.71 7.60
N TYR A 193 13.59 -8.92 7.28
CA TYR A 193 12.29 -9.16 6.67
C TYR A 193 11.26 -9.50 7.75
N ALA A 194 10.01 -9.12 7.55
CA ALA A 194 8.92 -9.47 8.46
C ALA A 194 8.74 -11.00 8.57
N ASP A 195 8.33 -11.47 9.73
CA ASP A 195 8.11 -12.91 10.00
C ASP A 195 6.81 -13.42 9.35
N ALA A 196 6.83 -13.54 8.02
CA ALA A 196 5.68 -14.05 7.27
C ALA A 196 5.27 -15.46 7.71
N ARG A 197 6.24 -16.31 8.07
CA ARG A 197 5.92 -17.67 8.48
C ARG A 197 5.14 -17.69 9.79
N GLY A 198 5.62 -16.96 10.80
CA GLY A 198 4.92 -16.83 12.09
C GLY A 198 3.53 -16.20 11.93
N MET A 199 3.38 -15.22 11.03
CA MET A 199 2.08 -14.62 10.74
C MET A 199 1.11 -15.60 10.06
N ILE A 200 1.58 -16.44 9.12
CA ILE A 200 0.76 -17.48 8.48
C ILE A 200 0.36 -18.56 9.50
N GLU A 201 1.26 -18.97 10.36
CA GLU A 201 0.99 -19.95 11.43
C GLU A 201 0.01 -19.40 12.47
N ALA A 202 -0.05 -18.07 12.64
CA ALA A 202 -1.06 -17.37 13.42
C ALA A 202 -2.37 -17.12 12.64
N GLU A 203 -2.55 -17.75 11.46
CA GLU A 203 -3.75 -17.64 10.61
C GLU A 203 -4.04 -16.22 10.07
N LEU A 204 -3.02 -15.35 9.99
CA LEU A 204 -3.16 -14.03 9.39
C LEU A 204 -3.18 -14.11 7.85
N ALA A 205 -4.11 -13.40 7.24
CA ALA A 205 -4.24 -13.30 5.80
C ALA A 205 -3.25 -12.27 5.24
N ILE A 206 -2.01 -12.68 5.03
CA ILE A 206 -0.93 -11.82 4.52
C ILE A 206 -1.29 -11.22 3.17
N VAL A 207 -0.95 -9.96 2.98
CA VAL A 207 -0.96 -9.24 1.71
C VAL A 207 0.48 -8.96 1.28
N LEU A 208 0.77 -9.06 0.00
CA LEU A 208 2.03 -8.60 -0.60
C LEU A 208 1.78 -7.36 -1.47
N ALA A 209 2.65 -6.38 -1.34
CA ALA A 209 2.61 -5.16 -2.16
C ALA A 209 4.02 -4.69 -2.54
N THR A 210 4.09 -3.75 -3.47
CA THR A 210 5.35 -3.30 -4.06
C THR A 210 6.06 -2.23 -3.24
N ASP A 211 5.34 -1.45 -2.48
CA ASP A 211 5.83 -0.20 -1.87
C ASP A 211 6.57 0.69 -2.90
N PHE A 212 5.96 0.84 -4.09
CA PHE A 212 6.53 1.64 -5.16
C PHE A 212 6.43 3.13 -4.81
N ASN A 213 7.53 3.69 -4.34
CA ASN A 213 7.59 5.05 -3.83
C ASN A 213 8.92 5.74 -4.25
N PRO A 214 9.05 7.06 -4.12
CA PRO A 214 10.24 7.79 -4.57
C PRO A 214 11.38 7.87 -3.52
N LEU A 215 11.26 7.21 -2.36
CA LEU A 215 12.24 7.30 -1.27
C LEU A 215 13.31 6.20 -1.36
N SER A 216 12.95 5.05 -1.92
CA SER A 216 13.83 3.89 -2.06
C SER A 216 13.84 3.35 -3.49
N PRO A 217 14.86 2.59 -3.89
CA PRO A 217 14.81 1.80 -5.12
C PRO A 217 13.59 0.89 -5.10
N SER A 218 12.72 1.02 -6.09
CA SER A 218 11.39 0.38 -6.10
C SER A 218 11.15 -0.37 -7.40
N THR A 219 10.28 -1.36 -7.35
CA THR A 219 9.81 -2.11 -8.51
C THR A 219 8.29 -2.09 -8.63
N PRO A 220 7.71 -1.97 -9.83
CA PRO A 220 6.29 -2.18 -10.06
C PRO A 220 5.93 -3.67 -10.25
N SER A 221 6.93 -4.57 -10.22
CA SER A 221 6.79 -5.98 -10.57
C SER A 221 6.31 -6.83 -9.39
N MET A 222 5.04 -7.22 -9.40
CA MET A 222 4.52 -8.20 -8.44
C MET A 222 5.16 -9.59 -8.60
N PRO A 223 5.51 -10.11 -9.79
CA PRO A 223 6.32 -11.32 -9.89
C PRO A 223 7.65 -11.26 -9.12
N MET A 224 8.34 -10.11 -9.14
CA MET A 224 9.54 -9.91 -8.32
C MET A 224 9.23 -9.93 -6.83
N VAL A 225 8.16 -9.27 -6.40
CA VAL A 225 7.71 -9.27 -5.00
C VAL A 225 7.39 -10.69 -4.53
N ILE A 226 6.68 -11.48 -5.35
CA ILE A 226 6.36 -12.89 -5.10
C ILE A 226 7.64 -13.71 -4.95
N SER A 227 8.61 -13.50 -5.83
CA SER A 227 9.90 -14.20 -5.76
C SER A 227 10.68 -13.87 -4.49
N LEU A 228 10.74 -12.59 -4.10
CA LEU A 228 11.37 -12.17 -2.85
C LEU A 228 10.66 -12.74 -1.62
N ALA A 229 9.32 -12.74 -1.59
CA ALA A 229 8.56 -13.33 -0.49
C ALA A 229 8.83 -14.84 -0.35
N ALA A 230 8.96 -15.56 -1.46
CA ALA A 230 9.29 -16.97 -1.44
C ALA A 230 10.72 -17.24 -0.93
N ASN A 231 11.69 -16.45 -1.40
CA ASN A 231 13.10 -16.68 -1.08
C ASN A 231 13.51 -16.15 0.31
N GLU A 232 13.07 -14.93 0.65
CA GLU A 232 13.54 -14.24 1.86
C GLU A 232 12.58 -14.45 3.05
N MET A 233 11.28 -14.64 2.79
CA MET A 233 10.26 -14.73 3.85
C MET A 233 9.68 -16.15 3.99
N ARG A 234 10.23 -17.15 3.29
CA ARG A 234 9.85 -18.56 3.36
C ARG A 234 8.35 -18.81 3.04
N MET A 235 7.76 -17.97 2.23
CA MET A 235 6.41 -18.21 1.73
C MET A 235 6.46 -19.23 0.59
N THR A 236 5.49 -20.12 0.53
CA THR A 236 5.32 -20.97 -0.66
C THR A 236 4.84 -20.15 -1.84
N PRO A 237 5.08 -20.59 -3.09
CA PRO A 237 4.54 -19.91 -4.27
C PRO A 237 3.02 -19.69 -4.21
N ALA A 238 2.27 -20.67 -3.71
CA ALA A 238 0.81 -20.57 -3.57
C ALA A 238 0.40 -19.49 -2.56
N GLU A 239 1.04 -19.45 -1.39
CA GLU A 239 0.81 -18.40 -0.38
C GLU A 239 1.13 -17.01 -0.94
N SER A 240 2.27 -16.87 -1.64
CA SER A 240 2.67 -15.58 -2.21
C SER A 240 1.72 -15.09 -3.30
N ILE A 241 1.21 -15.98 -4.16
CA ILE A 241 0.22 -15.63 -5.19
C ILE A 241 -1.12 -15.27 -4.52
N THR A 242 -1.58 -16.03 -3.53
CA THR A 242 -2.79 -15.72 -2.77
C THR A 242 -2.68 -14.37 -2.08
N ALA A 243 -1.52 -14.07 -1.49
CA ALA A 243 -1.23 -12.79 -0.84
C ALA A 243 -1.27 -11.60 -1.82
N ALA A 244 -0.81 -11.81 -3.06
CA ALA A 244 -0.80 -10.80 -4.11
C ALA A 244 -2.13 -10.65 -4.86
N THR A 245 -3.11 -11.53 -4.64
CA THR A 245 -4.38 -11.56 -5.36
C THR A 245 -5.59 -11.50 -4.42
N VAL A 246 -6.03 -12.63 -3.90
CA VAL A 246 -7.24 -12.74 -3.06
C VAL A 246 -7.13 -11.88 -1.81
N ASN A 247 -6.06 -12.06 -1.02
CA ASN A 247 -5.89 -11.32 0.22
C ASN A 247 -5.76 -9.82 -0.04
N ALA A 248 -4.99 -9.44 -1.09
CA ALA A 248 -4.86 -8.04 -1.51
C ALA A 248 -6.21 -7.42 -1.90
N ALA A 249 -7.05 -8.16 -2.63
CA ALA A 249 -8.39 -7.69 -2.98
C ALA A 249 -9.27 -7.47 -1.74
N TYR A 250 -9.21 -8.38 -0.77
CA TYR A 250 -9.95 -8.24 0.50
C TYR A 250 -9.45 -7.05 1.32
N SER A 251 -8.14 -6.82 1.39
CA SER A 251 -7.57 -5.65 2.09
C SER A 251 -8.02 -4.32 1.51
N LEU A 252 -8.39 -4.29 0.24
CA LEU A 252 -8.92 -3.12 -0.45
C LEU A 252 -10.46 -2.99 -0.38
N GLY A 253 -11.14 -3.93 0.29
CA GLY A 253 -12.61 -4.00 0.29
C GLY A 253 -13.18 -4.39 -1.08
N ARG A 254 -12.41 -5.03 -1.94
CA ARG A 254 -12.78 -5.42 -3.32
C ARG A 254 -12.85 -6.92 -3.53
N GLY A 255 -12.68 -7.74 -2.49
CA GLY A 255 -12.66 -9.21 -2.59
C GLY A 255 -13.90 -9.84 -3.23
N GLY A 256 -15.05 -9.17 -3.17
CA GLY A 256 -16.26 -9.59 -3.89
C GLY A 256 -16.28 -9.25 -5.39
N GLN A 257 -15.30 -8.48 -5.87
CA GLN A 257 -15.26 -7.96 -7.24
C GLN A 257 -14.06 -8.45 -8.04
N ILE A 258 -12.90 -8.62 -7.38
CA ILE A 258 -11.62 -8.99 -8.00
C ILE A 258 -10.83 -9.95 -7.08
N GLY A 259 -9.64 -10.36 -7.50
CA GLY A 259 -8.69 -11.18 -6.72
C GLY A 259 -8.80 -12.68 -6.96
N SER A 260 -9.87 -13.16 -7.60
CA SER A 260 -10.04 -14.54 -8.01
C SER A 260 -10.87 -14.63 -9.29
N ILE A 261 -10.75 -15.75 -10.00
CA ILE A 261 -11.52 -16.03 -11.22
C ILE A 261 -12.79 -16.78 -10.82
N GLU A 262 -13.88 -16.03 -10.64
CA GLU A 262 -15.18 -16.55 -10.23
C GLU A 262 -16.31 -15.89 -11.01
N PRO A 263 -17.43 -16.62 -11.28
CA PRO A 263 -18.60 -16.01 -11.91
C PRO A 263 -19.11 -14.80 -11.13
N GLY A 264 -19.36 -13.70 -11.82
CA GLY A 264 -19.85 -12.45 -11.23
C GLY A 264 -18.76 -11.46 -10.81
N LYS A 265 -17.48 -11.85 -10.81
CA LYS A 265 -16.35 -10.93 -10.61
C LYS A 265 -15.94 -10.28 -11.94
N LEU A 266 -15.21 -9.17 -11.81
CA LEU A 266 -14.65 -8.46 -12.96
C LEU A 266 -13.56 -9.31 -13.63
N ALA A 267 -13.46 -9.21 -14.94
CA ALA A 267 -12.44 -9.91 -15.74
C ALA A 267 -11.09 -9.16 -15.68
N ASP A 268 -10.62 -8.86 -14.47
CA ASP A 268 -9.28 -8.34 -14.22
C ASP A 268 -8.32 -9.53 -14.13
N ILE A 269 -7.76 -9.91 -15.27
CA ILE A 269 -7.07 -11.20 -15.48
C ILE A 269 -5.67 -10.94 -16.04
N VAL A 270 -4.71 -11.70 -15.54
CA VAL A 270 -3.35 -11.74 -16.08
C VAL A 270 -3.05 -13.11 -16.62
N ILE A 271 -2.57 -13.19 -17.86
CA ILE A 271 -2.08 -14.40 -18.48
C ILE A 271 -0.55 -14.36 -18.44
N HIS A 272 0.04 -15.37 -17.81
CA HIS A 272 1.48 -15.51 -17.65
C HIS A 272 2.05 -16.54 -18.61
N ASP A 273 3.25 -16.29 -19.15
CA ASP A 273 4.05 -17.25 -19.89
C ASP A 273 4.77 -18.18 -18.91
N CYS A 274 4.05 -19.14 -18.39
CA CYS A 274 4.59 -20.17 -17.50
C CYS A 274 3.82 -21.47 -17.67
N ARG A 275 4.49 -22.60 -17.48
CA ARG A 275 3.87 -23.94 -17.52
C ARG A 275 3.34 -24.37 -16.16
N ASP A 276 3.90 -23.78 -15.12
CA ASP A 276 3.58 -24.06 -13.72
C ASP A 276 3.55 -22.73 -12.95
N TYR A 277 2.56 -22.51 -12.12
CA TYR A 277 2.42 -21.28 -11.33
C TYR A 277 3.62 -21.03 -10.40
N ARG A 278 4.35 -22.08 -10.03
CA ARG A 278 5.57 -21.99 -9.20
C ARG A 278 6.70 -21.25 -9.91
N GLU A 279 6.68 -21.20 -11.23
CA GLU A 279 7.68 -20.44 -12.00
C GLU A 279 7.64 -18.93 -11.67
N LEU A 280 6.47 -18.39 -11.31
CA LEU A 280 6.34 -16.98 -10.90
C LEU A 280 7.20 -16.62 -9.68
N ALA A 281 7.41 -17.56 -8.79
CA ALA A 281 8.29 -17.38 -7.62
C ALA A 281 9.75 -17.77 -7.93
N TYR A 282 9.94 -18.76 -8.79
CA TYR A 282 11.26 -19.37 -9.04
C TYR A 282 12.09 -18.61 -10.07
N LEU A 283 11.47 -18.12 -11.15
CA LEU A 283 12.19 -17.44 -12.24
C LEU A 283 12.30 -15.94 -11.95
N PHE A 284 13.25 -15.59 -11.11
CA PHE A 284 13.52 -14.24 -10.66
C PHE A 284 13.84 -13.29 -11.82
N GLY A 285 13.11 -12.18 -11.89
CA GLY A 285 13.38 -11.13 -12.88
C GLY A 285 12.88 -11.41 -14.30
N VAL A 286 12.19 -12.54 -14.54
CA VAL A 286 11.57 -12.82 -15.84
C VAL A 286 10.27 -12.02 -15.98
N GLU A 287 10.03 -11.47 -17.18
CA GLU A 287 8.77 -10.79 -17.50
C GLU A 287 7.71 -11.84 -17.89
N HIS A 288 6.95 -12.30 -16.90
CA HIS A 288 5.95 -13.36 -17.06
C HIS A 288 4.64 -12.93 -17.73
N PRO A 289 4.09 -11.72 -17.51
CA PRO A 289 2.82 -11.34 -18.10
C PRO A 289 2.89 -11.30 -19.63
N VAL A 290 1.98 -12.02 -20.29
CA VAL A 290 1.77 -11.96 -21.74
C VAL A 290 0.62 -11.03 -22.06
N HIS A 291 -0.50 -11.19 -21.33
CA HIS A 291 -1.64 -10.30 -21.45
C HIS A 291 -2.13 -9.87 -20.09
N THR A 292 -2.48 -8.60 -19.98
CA THR A 292 -3.19 -8.05 -18.82
C THR A 292 -4.52 -7.49 -19.29
N LEU A 293 -5.60 -7.98 -18.69
CA LEU A 293 -6.97 -7.56 -18.95
C LEU A 293 -7.49 -6.73 -17.79
N LEU A 294 -8.13 -5.61 -18.10
CA LEU A 294 -8.85 -4.76 -17.16
C LEU A 294 -10.32 -4.73 -17.58
N GLY A 295 -11.12 -5.59 -16.98
CA GLY A 295 -12.46 -5.88 -17.47
C GLY A 295 -12.40 -6.49 -18.88
N GLU A 296 -13.13 -5.89 -19.82
CA GLU A 296 -13.20 -6.38 -21.22
C GLU A 296 -12.02 -5.91 -22.11
N ARG A 297 -11.09 -5.11 -21.56
CA ARG A 297 -10.01 -4.52 -22.36
C ARG A 297 -8.67 -5.22 -22.11
N VAL A 298 -7.98 -5.60 -23.18
CA VAL A 298 -6.56 -5.95 -23.10
C VAL A 298 -5.76 -4.66 -22.98
N VAL A 299 -5.17 -4.40 -21.82
CA VAL A 299 -4.42 -3.18 -21.50
C VAL A 299 -2.92 -3.33 -21.65
N HIS A 300 -2.45 -4.58 -21.73
CA HIS A 300 -1.09 -4.96 -22.09
C HIS A 300 -1.08 -6.27 -22.87
N SER A 301 -0.22 -6.33 -23.89
CA SER A 301 0.10 -7.53 -24.67
C SER A 301 1.57 -7.46 -25.07
N ARG A 302 2.30 -8.56 -24.77
CA ARG A 302 3.70 -8.76 -25.17
C ARG A 302 3.78 -9.35 -26.57
#